data_3a614f568dd2a52e8f9ddf8acfafd4e5
#
_entry.id   3a614f568dd2a52e8f9ddf8acfafd4e5
#
_cell.length_a   1.000
_cell.length_b   1.000
_cell.length_c   1.000
_cell.angle_alpha   90.00
_cell.angle_beta   90.00
_cell.angle_gamma   90.00
#
_symmetry.space_group_name_H-M   'P 1'
#
loop_
_entity.id
_entity.type
_entity.pdbx_description
1 polymer ?
#
loop_
_entity_poly.entity_id
_entity_poly.type
_entity_poly.pdbx_seq_one_letter_code
_entity_poly.pdbx_strand_id
1 'polypeptide(L)'
;MSTMKTQQLAGVLLLAGLMAGCGEGAGSTAQSAAAASDSAVASESERKTVDASSSNAAPGGVTASIDSPSAEKNTGTATDKTSESKSPFPEDDATRTLREIQQLRISAVPTDLAQARTARRERNERIVEMATNVLRLTMNDESRKPQFHQAIGQLLEARFQMALSGTREDVDLFYADVDALTERDPKSIAAAEGMYYIARFAHTKAGMIGRKEPVWFETLSRWAREFADRFPEQSQRAVSLLFGAARSCELQSAASDDAVLATRMMTESKLCYTALAEKFGTTEQGQEATASLRRLALPGQVLSQFSGPTSDGGFVSADEFPGKPTLIYFWDSESDEFSKDLLPLLEKIRVDVSSDRLRMVGVTLDDDESTMNSFMETHTVPGQQIFFPNADQRSWNSPLVRFWGIANSPTVWLLDAQGKVVSTTADADDLTAWLQNVLK
;
A
#
# COMPACT_ATOMS: atom_id res chain seq x y z
N MET A 1 8.79 25.61 1.72
CA MET A 1 8.31 25.25 0.39
C MET A 1 8.76 23.86 -0.10
N SER A 2 9.71 23.20 0.53
CA SER A 2 10.20 21.86 0.12
C SER A 2 9.65 20.68 0.94
N THR A 3 8.93 20.92 2.04
CA THR A 3 8.51 19.93 3.02
C THR A 3 7.22 19.20 2.62
N MET A 4 6.27 19.88 1.99
CA MET A 4 4.98 19.30 1.61
C MET A 4 5.11 18.17 0.56
N LYS A 5 6.00 18.34 -0.43
CA LYS A 5 6.27 17.29 -1.46
C LYS A 5 7.01 16.05 -0.93
N THR A 6 7.59 16.14 0.27
CA THR A 6 8.37 15.02 0.83
C THR A 6 7.48 14.01 1.58
N GLN A 7 6.35 14.45 2.12
CA GLN A 7 5.46 13.61 2.93
C GLN A 7 4.50 12.76 2.09
N GLN A 8 4.06 13.24 0.93
CA GLN A 8 3.17 12.45 0.02
C GLN A 8 3.75 11.09 -0.41
N LEU A 9 5.05 10.87 -0.22
CA LEU A 9 5.70 9.58 -0.54
C LEU A 9 5.83 8.63 0.65
N ALA A 10 5.50 9.06 1.87
CA ALA A 10 5.39 8.14 3.01
C ALA A 10 4.28 7.09 2.79
N GLY A 11 3.21 7.45 2.07
CA GLY A 11 2.15 6.54 1.67
C GLY A 11 2.58 5.41 0.72
N VAL A 12 3.63 5.61 -0.09
CA VAL A 12 4.18 4.56 -0.98
C VAL A 12 4.93 3.48 -0.20
N LEU A 13 5.53 3.83 0.92
CA LEU A 13 6.24 2.86 1.78
C LEU A 13 5.27 1.94 2.57
N LEU A 14 4.07 2.40 2.87
CA LEU A 14 3.02 1.59 3.51
C LEU A 14 2.46 0.50 2.56
N LEU A 15 2.39 0.77 1.25
CA LEU A 15 2.01 -0.23 0.24
C LEU A 15 3.04 -1.35 0.06
N ALA A 16 4.31 -1.11 0.37
CA ALA A 16 5.34 -2.16 0.38
C ALA A 16 5.10 -3.22 1.48
N GLY A 17 4.44 -2.85 2.57
CA GLY A 17 4.02 -3.78 3.64
C GLY A 17 2.87 -4.70 3.23
N LEU A 18 1.94 -4.23 2.41
CA LEU A 18 0.79 -5.00 1.93
C LEU A 18 1.17 -6.05 0.87
N MET A 19 2.26 -5.83 0.14
CA MET A 19 2.75 -6.78 -0.87
C MET A 19 3.48 -7.99 -0.26
N ALA A 20 3.86 -7.95 1.01
CA ALA A 20 4.50 -9.06 1.73
C ALA A 20 3.50 -10.08 2.31
N GLY A 21 2.20 -9.76 2.34
CA GLY A 21 1.16 -10.56 2.99
C GLY A 21 0.40 -11.57 2.13
N CYS A 22 0.65 -11.66 0.84
CA CYS A 22 -0.11 -12.52 -0.07
C CYS A 22 0.67 -13.76 -0.52
N GLY A 23 1.07 -14.57 0.42
CA GLY A 23 1.70 -15.88 0.17
C GLY A 23 1.14 -16.92 1.13
N GLU A 24 -0.20 -17.11 1.17
CA GLU A 24 -0.80 -18.23 1.90
C GLU A 24 -1.40 -19.25 0.92
N GLY A 25 -0.67 -20.34 0.83
CA GLY A 25 -1.10 -21.58 0.19
C GLY A 25 -0.10 -22.68 0.45
N ALA A 26 0.25 -22.93 1.71
CA ALA A 26 0.73 -24.18 2.32
C ALA A 26 1.60 -23.84 3.54
N GLY A 27 1.11 -24.20 4.72
CA GLY A 27 1.58 -23.84 6.03
C GLY A 27 3.10 -23.80 6.23
N SER A 28 3.57 -22.66 6.68
CA SER A 28 4.66 -22.53 7.64
C SER A 28 4.81 -21.05 8.02
N THR A 29 4.66 -20.76 9.30
CA THR A 29 4.90 -19.47 9.92
C THR A 29 6.38 -19.09 9.78
N ALA A 30 6.67 -18.07 8.97
CA ALA A 30 7.96 -17.39 8.97
C ALA A 30 7.69 -15.89 9.11
N GLN A 31 7.87 -15.35 10.33
CA GLN A 31 7.93 -13.94 10.61
C GLN A 31 9.09 -13.29 9.85
N SER A 32 8.77 -12.40 8.93
CA SER A 32 9.73 -11.55 8.27
C SER A 32 10.07 -10.38 9.18
N ALA A 33 11.30 -10.33 9.69
CA ALA A 33 11.84 -9.17 10.37
C ALA A 33 12.19 -8.09 9.35
N ALA A 34 11.43 -7.00 9.33
CA ALA A 34 11.80 -5.77 8.65
C ALA A 34 12.90 -5.08 9.46
N ALA A 35 14.04 -4.82 8.84
CA ALA A 35 15.11 -4.02 9.43
C ALA A 35 14.72 -2.53 9.32
N ALA A 36 14.33 -1.94 10.45
CA ALA A 36 14.24 -0.51 10.64
C ALA A 36 15.65 0.07 10.81
N SER A 37 15.93 1.16 10.14
CA SER A 37 17.10 2.00 10.40
C SER A 37 16.74 2.99 11.51
N ASP A 38 17.28 2.78 12.70
CA ASP A 38 17.20 3.66 13.85
C ASP A 38 18.16 4.85 13.73
N SER A 39 17.62 6.04 14.00
CA SER A 39 18.37 7.17 14.53
C SER A 39 17.85 7.43 15.93
N ALA A 40 18.67 7.11 16.90
CA ALA A 40 18.39 7.36 18.32
C ALA A 40 18.55 8.83 18.69
N VAL A 41 17.57 9.38 19.41
CA VAL A 41 17.82 10.42 20.43
C VAL A 41 16.99 10.06 21.64
N ALA A 42 17.70 9.92 22.76
CA ALA A 42 17.15 9.59 24.07
C ALA A 42 16.45 10.78 24.73
N SER A 43 15.34 10.53 25.43
CA SER A 43 15.02 11.25 26.67
C SER A 43 14.18 10.37 27.57
N GLU A 44 14.69 10.17 28.78
CA GLU A 44 14.01 9.57 29.93
C GLU A 44 12.86 10.45 30.43
N SER A 45 11.74 9.85 30.82
CA SER A 45 11.03 10.26 32.04
C SER A 45 9.86 9.30 32.39
N GLU A 46 10.04 8.63 33.51
CA GLU A 46 9.12 8.31 34.63
C GLU A 46 7.80 7.57 34.41
N ARG A 47 7.78 6.42 35.09
CA ARG A 47 6.64 5.56 35.47
C ARG A 47 5.62 6.28 36.35
N LYS A 48 4.33 5.99 36.13
CA LYS A 48 3.35 5.89 37.20
C LYS A 48 2.32 4.80 36.90
N THR A 49 2.32 3.81 37.76
CA THR A 49 1.30 2.77 37.97
C THR A 49 0.10 3.34 38.68
N VAL A 50 -1.13 2.96 38.30
CA VAL A 50 -2.30 2.88 39.21
C VAL A 50 -3.20 1.74 38.76
N ASP A 51 -3.47 0.84 39.73
CA ASP A 51 -4.45 -0.25 39.73
C ASP A 51 -5.90 0.25 39.89
N ALA A 52 -6.84 -0.62 39.50
CA ALA A 52 -8.10 -1.05 40.10
C ALA A 52 -9.25 -1.15 39.12
N SER A 53 -9.70 -2.28 38.79
CA SER A 53 -10.67 -3.26 39.41
C SER A 53 -12.14 -2.95 39.15
N SER A 54 -12.84 -4.03 38.72
CA SER A 54 -14.24 -4.44 38.88
C SER A 54 -15.30 -3.79 37.98
N SER A 55 -16.36 -4.41 37.46
CA SER A 55 -17.01 -5.74 37.66
C SER A 55 -18.28 -5.79 36.79
N ASN A 56 -18.70 -7.02 36.40
CA ASN A 56 -20.09 -7.48 36.14
C ASN A 56 -20.81 -7.04 34.84
N ALA A 57 -21.56 -7.83 34.11
CA ALA A 57 -22.20 -9.13 34.28
C ALA A 57 -22.65 -9.69 32.91
N ALA A 58 -22.69 -11.00 32.80
CA ALA A 58 -23.40 -11.74 31.75
C ALA A 58 -24.89 -11.90 32.11
N PRO A 59 -25.78 -12.40 31.20
CA PRO A 59 -26.08 -13.82 31.33
C PRO A 59 -26.48 -14.59 30.05
N GLY A 60 -26.33 -15.89 30.10
CA GLY A 60 -27.17 -16.97 29.61
C GLY A 60 -26.71 -17.56 28.26
N GLY A 61 -26.32 -18.75 28.06
CA GLY A 61 -26.56 -20.03 28.73
C GLY A 61 -27.27 -20.98 27.77
N VAL A 62 -26.63 -22.07 27.32
CA VAL A 62 -27.26 -23.41 27.22
C VAL A 62 -26.17 -24.47 27.08
N THR A 63 -26.29 -25.46 27.88
CA THR A 63 -25.48 -26.65 28.15
C THR A 63 -25.64 -27.76 27.09
N ALA A 64 -24.58 -28.51 26.82
CA ALA A 64 -24.68 -29.95 26.62
C ALA A 64 -23.36 -30.64 27.05
N SER A 65 -23.48 -31.45 28.07
CA SER A 65 -22.46 -32.32 28.62
C SER A 65 -22.27 -33.58 27.77
N ILE A 66 -21.08 -34.14 27.68
CA ILE A 66 -20.85 -35.60 27.67
C ILE A 66 -19.42 -35.90 28.25
N ASP A 67 -19.45 -36.74 29.24
CA ASP A 67 -18.52 -37.52 30.06
C ASP A 67 -17.04 -37.66 29.69
N SER A 68 -16.25 -37.50 30.77
CA SER A 68 -14.91 -38.06 30.96
C SER A 68 -14.97 -39.42 31.68
N PRO A 69 -13.94 -40.25 31.56
CA PRO A 69 -13.42 -40.92 32.76
C PRO A 69 -11.92 -40.75 33.04
N SER A 70 -11.70 -40.36 34.26
CA SER A 70 -10.71 -40.82 35.26
C SER A 70 -9.23 -40.99 34.96
N ALA A 71 -8.51 -40.36 35.85
CA ALA A 71 -7.07 -40.28 36.06
C ALA A 71 -6.42 -41.61 36.50
N GLU A 72 -5.18 -41.80 36.05
CA GLU A 72 -4.16 -42.47 36.85
C GLU A 72 -2.84 -41.68 36.86
N LYS A 73 -2.39 -41.44 38.08
CA LYS A 73 -1.07 -40.84 38.41
C LYS A 73 0.03 -41.84 38.12
N ASN A 74 1.06 -41.41 37.40
CA ASN A 74 2.39 -42.02 37.55
C ASN A 74 3.48 -40.96 37.53
N THR A 75 4.20 -40.88 38.63
CA THR A 75 5.40 -40.10 38.88
C THR A 75 6.59 -40.77 38.21
N GLY A 76 7.32 -40.00 37.35
CA GLY A 76 8.56 -40.48 36.73
C GLY A 76 9.36 -39.34 36.12
N THR A 77 10.42 -39.04 36.78
CA THR A 77 11.59 -38.20 36.56
C THR A 77 11.89 -37.74 35.12
N ALA A 78 12.09 -36.42 35.01
CA ALA A 78 12.53 -35.72 33.82
C ALA A 78 13.92 -36.17 33.37
N THR A 79 14.05 -36.56 32.11
CA THR A 79 15.28 -36.43 31.32
C THR A 79 14.86 -35.79 29.97
N ASP A 80 15.33 -34.59 29.84
CA ASP A 80 15.23 -33.78 28.61
C ASP A 80 15.96 -34.52 27.48
N LYS A 81 15.20 -34.99 26.49
CA LYS A 81 15.70 -35.37 25.17
C LYS A 81 14.73 -34.77 24.15
N THR A 82 15.16 -33.66 23.56
CA THR A 82 14.63 -33.12 22.31
C THR A 82 14.52 -34.28 21.31
N SER A 83 13.35 -34.84 21.15
CA SER A 83 13.07 -35.81 20.11
C SER A 83 12.88 -35.07 18.80
N GLU A 84 13.94 -34.98 18.00
CA GLU A 84 13.81 -34.78 16.56
C GLU A 84 12.90 -35.89 16.03
N SER A 85 11.72 -35.53 15.59
CA SER A 85 10.82 -36.41 14.85
C SER A 85 11.49 -36.75 13.51
N LYS A 86 12.27 -37.81 13.48
CA LYS A 86 12.80 -38.39 12.25
C LYS A 86 11.63 -38.97 11.47
N SER A 87 11.33 -38.37 10.32
CA SER A 87 10.46 -38.97 9.31
C SER A 87 10.89 -40.40 9.03
N PRO A 88 9.97 -41.39 8.97
CA PRO A 88 10.31 -42.78 8.76
C PRO A 88 10.89 -43.10 7.35
N PHE A 89 10.89 -42.13 6.45
CA PHE A 89 11.45 -42.25 5.11
C PHE A 89 12.72 -41.44 4.99
N PRO A 90 13.78 -41.96 4.31
CA PRO A 90 14.96 -41.17 4.04
C PRO A 90 14.62 -39.95 3.24
N GLU A 91 15.00 -38.78 3.73
CA GLU A 91 14.78 -37.50 3.06
C GLU A 91 15.59 -37.50 1.74
N ASP A 92 14.94 -37.12 0.64
CA ASP A 92 15.61 -36.98 -0.64
C ASP A 92 16.54 -35.73 -0.66
N ASP A 93 17.52 -35.74 -1.59
CA ASP A 93 18.52 -34.68 -1.69
C ASP A 93 17.89 -33.29 -1.97
N ALA A 94 16.82 -33.23 -2.72
CA ALA A 94 16.14 -31.97 -3.02
C ALA A 94 15.49 -31.34 -1.77
N THR A 95 14.79 -32.15 -0.98
CA THR A 95 14.14 -31.71 0.27
C THR A 95 15.16 -31.28 1.31
N ARG A 96 16.27 -32.04 1.44
CA ARG A 96 17.38 -31.69 2.33
C ARG A 96 18.00 -30.34 1.93
N THR A 97 18.30 -30.14 0.65
CA THR A 97 18.90 -28.92 0.13
C THR A 97 17.96 -27.72 0.34
N LEU A 98 16.64 -27.86 0.15
CA LEU A 98 15.66 -26.80 0.41
C LEU A 98 15.60 -26.41 1.90
N ARG A 99 15.73 -27.37 2.81
CA ARG A 99 15.83 -27.09 4.25
C ARG A 99 17.13 -26.34 4.59
N GLU A 100 18.26 -26.72 4.01
CA GLU A 100 19.53 -26.00 4.18
C GLU A 100 19.42 -24.55 3.67
N ILE A 101 18.75 -24.31 2.53
CA ILE A 101 18.47 -22.94 2.05
C ILE A 101 17.65 -22.15 3.08
N GLN A 102 16.63 -22.74 3.67
CA GLN A 102 15.84 -22.07 4.72
C GLN A 102 16.67 -21.70 5.94
N GLN A 103 17.57 -22.60 6.37
CA GLN A 103 18.51 -22.34 7.48
C GLN A 103 19.47 -21.19 7.14
N LEU A 104 19.99 -21.16 5.91
CA LEU A 104 20.85 -20.07 5.45
C LEU A 104 20.11 -18.71 5.47
N ARG A 105 18.82 -18.67 5.08
CA ARG A 105 18.03 -17.42 5.07
C ARG A 105 17.90 -16.79 6.45
N ILE A 106 17.70 -17.60 7.48
CA ILE A 106 17.53 -17.12 8.86
C ILE A 106 18.84 -16.99 9.64
N SER A 107 19.98 -17.32 9.02
CA SER A 107 21.29 -17.20 9.67
C SER A 107 21.62 -15.74 10.00
N ALA A 108 22.20 -15.53 11.18
CA ALA A 108 22.59 -14.20 11.63
C ALA A 108 23.63 -13.60 10.68
N VAL A 109 23.55 -12.29 10.48
CA VAL A 109 24.54 -11.51 9.75
C VAL A 109 25.32 -10.62 10.72
N PRO A 110 26.58 -10.24 10.40
CA PRO A 110 27.35 -9.31 11.20
C PRO A 110 26.62 -7.99 11.44
N THR A 111 26.89 -7.31 12.54
CA THR A 111 26.33 -6.00 12.87
C THR A 111 27.00 -4.85 12.10
N ASP A 112 28.25 -5.02 11.71
CA ASP A 112 28.94 -4.07 10.84
C ASP A 112 28.32 -4.07 9.43
N LEU A 113 28.00 -2.87 8.92
CA LEU A 113 27.25 -2.71 7.65
C LEU A 113 28.01 -3.27 6.43
N ALA A 114 29.33 -3.11 6.38
CA ALA A 114 30.12 -3.57 5.25
C ALA A 114 30.23 -5.10 5.26
N GLN A 115 30.52 -5.67 6.43
CA GLN A 115 30.55 -7.12 6.62
C GLN A 115 29.17 -7.75 6.40
N ALA A 116 28.09 -7.08 6.86
CA ALA A 116 26.74 -7.55 6.63
C ALA A 116 26.36 -7.60 5.14
N ARG A 117 26.79 -6.61 4.35
CA ARG A 117 26.60 -6.61 2.89
C ARG A 117 27.30 -7.78 2.22
N THR A 118 28.56 -7.99 2.57
CA THR A 118 29.37 -9.12 2.04
C THR A 118 28.74 -10.45 2.43
N ALA A 119 28.41 -10.65 3.70
CA ALA A 119 27.80 -11.89 4.18
C ALA A 119 26.43 -12.17 3.53
N ARG A 120 25.60 -11.12 3.30
CA ARG A 120 24.33 -11.27 2.58
C ARG A 120 24.54 -11.67 1.12
N ARG A 121 25.56 -11.08 0.44
CA ARG A 121 25.89 -11.42 -0.93
C ARG A 121 26.33 -12.88 -1.04
N GLU A 122 27.32 -13.30 -0.26
CA GLU A 122 27.81 -14.69 -0.23
C GLU A 122 26.71 -15.70 0.08
N ARG A 123 25.82 -15.35 1.03
CA ARG A 123 24.65 -16.16 1.35
C ARG A 123 23.72 -16.30 0.15
N ASN A 124 23.38 -15.21 -0.55
CA ASN A 124 22.50 -15.25 -1.71
C ASN A 124 23.12 -15.98 -2.89
N GLU A 125 24.42 -15.84 -3.14
CA GLU A 125 25.16 -16.61 -4.15
C GLU A 125 25.09 -18.13 -3.85
N ARG A 126 25.27 -18.50 -2.58
CA ARG A 126 25.12 -19.90 -2.16
C ARG A 126 23.69 -20.42 -2.33
N ILE A 127 22.66 -19.60 -2.00
CA ILE A 127 21.25 -19.97 -2.21
C ILE A 127 20.97 -20.16 -3.71
N VAL A 128 21.48 -19.30 -4.59
CA VAL A 128 21.34 -19.44 -6.04
C VAL A 128 21.92 -20.77 -6.52
N GLU A 129 23.13 -21.12 -6.11
CA GLU A 129 23.78 -22.39 -6.45
C GLU A 129 22.94 -23.60 -6.01
N MET A 130 22.49 -23.59 -4.75
CA MET A 130 21.73 -24.68 -4.16
C MET A 130 20.33 -24.81 -4.81
N ALA A 131 19.62 -23.67 -5.02
CA ALA A 131 18.32 -23.67 -5.67
C ALA A 131 18.41 -24.16 -7.12
N THR A 132 19.43 -23.73 -7.87
CA THR A 132 19.70 -24.21 -9.23
C THR A 132 19.93 -25.74 -9.25
N ASN A 133 20.64 -26.29 -8.26
CA ASN A 133 20.82 -27.73 -8.14
C ASN A 133 19.49 -28.46 -7.91
N VAL A 134 18.61 -27.94 -7.02
CA VAL A 134 17.27 -28.52 -6.79
C VAL A 134 16.44 -28.46 -8.06
N LEU A 135 16.45 -27.33 -8.79
CA LEU A 135 15.73 -27.21 -10.06
C LEU A 135 16.15 -28.30 -11.06
N ARG A 136 17.45 -28.55 -11.21
CA ARG A 136 17.98 -29.60 -12.10
C ARG A 136 17.52 -30.99 -11.69
N LEU A 137 17.44 -31.28 -10.38
CA LEU A 137 17.00 -32.56 -9.85
C LEU A 137 15.51 -32.82 -9.98
N THR A 138 14.70 -31.75 -10.08
CA THR A 138 13.23 -31.82 -9.98
C THR A 138 12.51 -31.45 -11.26
N MET A 139 13.15 -30.78 -12.22
CA MET A 139 12.53 -30.16 -13.39
C MET A 139 11.75 -31.11 -14.33
N ASN A 140 12.09 -32.43 -14.31
CA ASN A 140 11.47 -33.42 -15.20
C ASN A 140 10.66 -34.47 -14.42
N ASP A 141 10.39 -34.24 -13.13
CA ASP A 141 9.69 -35.16 -12.26
C ASP A 141 8.41 -34.51 -11.70
N GLU A 142 7.25 -34.87 -12.26
CA GLU A 142 5.96 -34.35 -11.82
C GLU A 142 5.67 -34.60 -10.32
N SER A 143 6.18 -35.69 -9.75
CA SER A 143 6.02 -35.98 -8.33
C SER A 143 6.77 -35.00 -7.42
N ARG A 144 7.75 -34.28 -7.97
CA ARG A 144 8.60 -33.28 -7.29
C ARG A 144 8.24 -31.84 -7.65
N LYS A 145 7.12 -31.61 -8.31
CA LYS A 145 6.65 -30.29 -8.68
C LYS A 145 6.60 -29.28 -7.51
N PRO A 146 6.20 -29.66 -6.29
CA PRO A 146 6.27 -28.75 -5.14
C PRO A 146 7.68 -28.27 -4.82
N GLN A 147 8.68 -29.20 -4.82
CA GLN A 147 10.08 -28.84 -4.59
C GLN A 147 10.65 -27.96 -5.71
N PHE A 148 10.25 -28.23 -6.96
CA PHE A 148 10.59 -27.39 -8.11
C PHE A 148 10.09 -25.95 -7.94
N HIS A 149 8.82 -25.75 -7.59
CA HIS A 149 8.26 -24.41 -7.37
C HIS A 149 8.91 -23.71 -6.16
N GLN A 150 9.17 -24.44 -5.09
CA GLN A 150 9.86 -23.88 -3.93
C GLN A 150 11.28 -23.42 -4.30
N ALA A 151 12.02 -24.21 -5.10
CA ALA A 151 13.35 -23.84 -5.56
C ALA A 151 13.35 -22.59 -6.46
N ILE A 152 12.33 -22.44 -7.34
CA ILE A 152 12.12 -21.19 -8.13
C ILE A 152 12.01 -19.99 -7.21
N GLY A 153 11.13 -20.06 -6.20
CA GLY A 153 10.97 -18.96 -5.24
C GLY A 153 12.27 -18.61 -4.51
N GLN A 154 13.08 -19.62 -4.13
CA GLN A 154 14.37 -19.40 -3.48
C GLN A 154 15.39 -18.74 -4.42
N LEU A 155 15.47 -19.21 -5.67
CA LEU A 155 16.34 -18.64 -6.71
C LEU A 155 15.99 -17.18 -6.97
N LEU A 156 14.72 -16.92 -7.28
CA LEU A 156 14.26 -15.59 -7.65
C LEU A 156 14.41 -14.58 -6.51
N GLU A 157 14.12 -14.98 -5.26
CA GLU A 157 14.31 -14.08 -4.10
C GLU A 157 15.80 -13.76 -3.90
N ALA A 158 16.70 -14.74 -4.03
CA ALA A 158 18.14 -14.48 -3.88
C ALA A 158 18.66 -13.56 -5.00
N ARG A 159 18.26 -13.81 -6.25
CA ARG A 159 18.59 -12.94 -7.40
C ARG A 159 18.02 -11.53 -7.24
N PHE A 160 16.77 -11.41 -6.81
CA PHE A 160 16.13 -10.14 -6.54
C PHE A 160 16.91 -9.31 -5.51
N GLN A 161 17.32 -9.91 -4.39
CA GLN A 161 18.10 -9.23 -3.35
C GLN A 161 19.49 -8.80 -3.87
N MET A 162 20.12 -9.63 -4.70
CA MET A 162 21.40 -9.28 -5.34
C MET A 162 21.22 -8.15 -6.35
N ALA A 163 20.20 -8.20 -7.20
CA ALA A 163 19.90 -7.15 -8.18
C ALA A 163 19.55 -5.80 -7.54
N LEU A 164 18.90 -5.78 -6.37
CA LEU A 164 18.57 -4.54 -5.66
C LEU A 164 19.80 -3.80 -5.12
N SER A 165 20.78 -4.55 -4.61
CA SER A 165 21.92 -4.01 -3.88
C SER A 165 23.26 -4.12 -4.63
N GLY A 166 23.26 -4.80 -5.78
CA GLY A 166 24.46 -5.16 -6.51
C GLY A 166 24.72 -4.31 -7.75
N THR A 167 25.40 -4.93 -8.71
CA THR A 167 25.86 -4.33 -9.96
C THR A 167 24.81 -4.50 -11.07
N ARG A 168 25.09 -3.91 -12.25
CA ARG A 168 24.29 -4.16 -13.46
C ARG A 168 24.30 -5.64 -13.86
N GLU A 169 25.42 -6.33 -13.67
CA GLU A 169 25.52 -7.76 -13.96
C GLU A 169 24.54 -8.59 -13.10
N ASP A 170 24.36 -8.23 -11.81
CA ASP A 170 23.38 -8.90 -10.96
C ASP A 170 21.95 -8.71 -11.47
N VAL A 171 21.64 -7.51 -12.01
CA VAL A 171 20.35 -7.24 -12.65
C VAL A 171 20.19 -8.05 -13.94
N ASP A 172 21.20 -8.09 -14.79
CA ASP A 172 21.17 -8.84 -16.06
C ASP A 172 21.00 -10.36 -15.78
N LEU A 173 21.66 -10.91 -14.78
CA LEU A 173 21.49 -12.30 -14.34
C LEU A 173 20.09 -12.58 -13.80
N PHE A 174 19.51 -11.65 -13.04
CA PHE A 174 18.14 -11.78 -12.55
C PHE A 174 17.12 -11.84 -13.70
N TYR A 175 17.24 -10.96 -14.69
CA TYR A 175 16.38 -10.99 -15.88
C TYR A 175 16.57 -12.25 -16.71
N ALA A 176 17.83 -12.70 -16.90
CA ALA A 176 18.13 -13.93 -17.63
C ALA A 176 17.49 -15.18 -17.00
N ASP A 177 17.50 -15.28 -15.66
CA ASP A 177 16.84 -16.40 -14.96
C ASP A 177 15.31 -16.35 -15.18
N VAL A 178 14.70 -15.17 -15.18
CA VAL A 178 13.24 -15.02 -15.44
C VAL A 178 12.91 -15.34 -16.90
N ASP A 179 13.73 -14.88 -17.85
CA ASP A 179 13.54 -15.15 -19.28
C ASP A 179 13.62 -16.67 -19.52
N ALA A 180 14.58 -17.37 -18.94
CA ALA A 180 14.70 -18.83 -19.06
C ALA A 180 13.47 -19.58 -18.52
N LEU A 181 12.87 -19.13 -17.40
CA LEU A 181 11.62 -19.69 -16.88
C LEU A 181 10.44 -19.45 -17.82
N THR A 182 10.37 -18.27 -18.42
CA THR A 182 9.30 -17.85 -19.32
C THR A 182 9.41 -18.54 -20.70
N GLU A 183 10.61 -18.69 -21.25
CA GLU A 183 10.84 -19.36 -22.54
C GLU A 183 10.52 -20.84 -22.48
N ARG A 184 10.78 -21.47 -21.32
CA ARG A 184 10.49 -22.90 -21.14
C ARG A 184 8.99 -23.21 -21.19
N ASP A 185 8.17 -22.44 -20.49
CA ASP A 185 6.70 -22.54 -20.49
C ASP A 185 6.08 -21.20 -20.11
N PRO A 186 5.64 -20.40 -21.10
CA PRO A 186 5.16 -19.03 -20.89
C PRO A 186 3.91 -18.90 -20.03
N LYS A 187 3.17 -19.99 -19.79
CA LYS A 187 1.94 -20.02 -18.99
C LYS A 187 2.10 -20.77 -17.67
N SER A 188 3.31 -21.20 -17.35
CA SER A 188 3.59 -21.94 -16.13
C SER A 188 3.53 -21.04 -14.88
N ILE A 189 3.34 -21.69 -13.72
CA ILE A 189 3.50 -21.01 -12.41
C ILE A 189 4.93 -20.44 -12.28
N ALA A 190 5.93 -21.10 -12.86
CA ALA A 190 7.32 -20.63 -12.86
C ALA A 190 7.49 -19.31 -13.61
N ALA A 191 6.86 -19.18 -14.78
CA ALA A 191 6.84 -17.93 -15.54
C ALA A 191 6.09 -16.81 -14.79
N ALA A 192 4.95 -17.15 -14.15
CA ALA A 192 4.21 -16.22 -13.31
C ALA A 192 5.05 -15.72 -12.13
N GLU A 193 5.76 -16.60 -11.43
CA GLU A 193 6.67 -16.21 -10.35
C GLU A 193 7.77 -15.27 -10.88
N GLY A 194 8.42 -15.62 -11.98
CA GLY A 194 9.46 -14.78 -12.57
C GLY A 194 8.96 -13.37 -12.91
N MET A 195 7.84 -13.26 -13.61
CA MET A 195 7.25 -11.97 -13.98
C MET A 195 6.80 -11.16 -12.77
N TYR A 196 6.24 -11.82 -11.74
CA TYR A 196 5.89 -11.19 -10.48
C TYR A 196 7.11 -10.57 -9.79
N TYR A 197 8.25 -11.29 -9.77
CA TYR A 197 9.49 -10.77 -9.21
C TYR A 197 10.08 -9.60 -9.99
N ILE A 198 9.96 -9.58 -11.34
CA ILE A 198 10.34 -8.41 -12.14
C ILE A 198 9.46 -7.20 -11.79
N ALA A 199 8.14 -7.38 -11.67
CA ALA A 199 7.25 -6.30 -11.29
C ALA A 199 7.57 -5.77 -9.87
N ARG A 200 7.86 -6.66 -8.91
CA ARG A 200 8.35 -6.27 -7.57
C ARG A 200 9.67 -5.50 -7.63
N PHE A 201 10.59 -5.90 -8.50
CA PHE A 201 11.86 -5.19 -8.68
C PHE A 201 11.64 -3.78 -9.18
N ALA A 202 10.80 -3.60 -10.21
CA ALA A 202 10.42 -2.29 -10.72
C ALA A 202 9.74 -1.43 -9.64
N HIS A 203 8.83 -2.02 -8.84
CA HIS A 203 8.17 -1.35 -7.72
C HIS A 203 9.16 -0.87 -6.65
N THR A 204 10.08 -1.74 -6.24
CA THR A 204 11.11 -1.39 -5.26
C THR A 204 12.03 -0.29 -5.79
N LYS A 205 12.45 -0.37 -7.06
CA LYS A 205 13.26 0.69 -7.70
C LYS A 205 12.49 2.01 -7.81
N ALA A 206 11.21 1.97 -8.17
CA ALA A 206 10.35 3.16 -8.18
C ALA A 206 10.30 3.83 -6.79
N GLY A 207 10.14 3.06 -5.71
CA GLY A 207 10.16 3.58 -4.35
C GLY A 207 11.52 4.15 -3.91
N MET A 208 12.62 3.48 -4.29
CA MET A 208 13.97 3.88 -3.87
C MET A 208 14.52 5.08 -4.63
N ILE A 209 14.38 5.09 -5.95
CA ILE A 209 15.04 6.02 -6.84
C ILE A 209 14.12 6.62 -7.92
N GLY A 210 12.83 6.30 -7.91
CA GLY A 210 11.89 6.71 -8.97
C GLY A 210 11.78 8.24 -9.16
N ARG A 211 12.00 9.04 -8.12
CA ARG A 211 12.09 10.50 -8.25
C ARG A 211 13.25 10.96 -9.16
N LYS A 212 14.37 10.24 -9.14
CA LYS A 212 15.55 10.53 -9.99
C LYS A 212 15.47 9.81 -11.33
N GLU A 213 14.84 8.64 -11.33
CA GLU A 213 14.72 7.74 -12.48
C GLU A 213 13.25 7.35 -12.70
N PRO A 214 12.39 8.25 -13.20
CA PRO A 214 10.95 8.03 -13.35
C PRO A 214 10.57 6.82 -14.25
N VAL A 215 11.50 6.36 -15.07
CA VAL A 215 11.34 5.16 -15.91
C VAL A 215 10.92 3.91 -15.09
N TRP A 216 11.23 3.87 -13.81
CA TRP A 216 10.84 2.75 -12.97
C TRP A 216 9.33 2.67 -12.69
N PHE A 217 8.63 3.81 -12.66
CA PHE A 217 7.16 3.84 -12.58
C PHE A 217 6.53 3.30 -13.88
N GLU A 218 7.03 3.71 -15.04
CA GLU A 218 6.57 3.20 -16.34
C GLU A 218 6.85 1.70 -16.47
N THR A 219 8.01 1.26 -16.02
CA THR A 219 8.40 -0.14 -16.01
C THR A 219 7.47 -0.97 -15.12
N LEU A 220 7.15 -0.47 -13.92
CA LEU A 220 6.19 -1.11 -13.02
C LEU A 220 4.80 -1.21 -13.68
N SER A 221 4.29 -0.10 -14.22
CA SER A 221 2.99 -0.05 -14.90
C SER A 221 2.90 -1.06 -16.05
N ARG A 222 3.93 -1.14 -16.88
CA ARG A 222 4.00 -2.11 -17.98
C ARG A 222 3.97 -3.56 -17.47
N TRP A 223 4.82 -3.90 -16.50
CA TRP A 223 4.88 -5.26 -15.98
C TRP A 223 3.63 -5.67 -15.20
N ALA A 224 2.98 -4.72 -14.50
CA ALA A 224 1.72 -4.99 -13.81
C ALA A 224 0.61 -5.35 -14.80
N ARG A 225 0.48 -4.60 -15.90
CA ARG A 225 -0.51 -4.88 -16.97
C ARG A 225 -0.19 -6.18 -17.70
N GLU A 226 1.06 -6.41 -18.05
CA GLU A 226 1.48 -7.64 -18.72
C GLU A 226 1.25 -8.88 -17.82
N PHE A 227 1.52 -8.77 -16.51
CA PHE A 227 1.22 -9.83 -15.57
C PHE A 227 -0.28 -10.15 -15.51
N ALA A 228 -1.12 -9.11 -15.43
CA ALA A 228 -2.57 -9.28 -15.40
C ALA A 228 -3.15 -9.85 -16.70
N ASP A 229 -2.50 -9.59 -17.84
CA ASP A 229 -2.88 -10.14 -19.15
C ASP A 229 -2.51 -11.61 -19.29
N ARG A 230 -1.32 -11.98 -18.83
CA ARG A 230 -0.77 -13.32 -19.02
C ARG A 230 -1.21 -14.34 -17.98
N PHE A 231 -1.47 -13.88 -16.75
CA PHE A 231 -1.78 -14.72 -15.58
C PHE A 231 -3.07 -14.27 -14.87
N PRO A 232 -4.22 -14.22 -15.57
CA PRO A 232 -5.48 -13.76 -14.98
C PRO A 232 -5.95 -14.63 -13.79
N GLU A 233 -5.52 -15.90 -13.75
CA GLU A 233 -5.78 -16.81 -12.63
C GLU A 233 -5.03 -16.42 -11.34
N GLN A 234 -3.95 -15.65 -11.44
CA GLN A 234 -3.22 -15.05 -10.31
C GLN A 234 -3.88 -13.72 -9.88
N SER A 235 -5.20 -13.71 -9.77
CA SER A 235 -6.01 -12.49 -9.63
C SER A 235 -5.55 -11.59 -8.47
N GLN A 236 -5.26 -12.15 -7.30
CA GLN A 236 -4.83 -11.39 -6.14
C GLN A 236 -3.51 -10.64 -6.38
N ARG A 237 -2.53 -11.30 -7.02
CA ARG A 237 -1.25 -10.68 -7.38
C ARG A 237 -1.43 -9.63 -8.47
N ALA A 238 -2.23 -9.92 -9.50
CA ALA A 238 -2.54 -9.00 -10.58
C ALA A 238 -3.21 -7.72 -10.06
N VAL A 239 -4.22 -7.86 -9.19
CA VAL A 239 -4.90 -6.74 -8.52
C VAL A 239 -3.91 -5.90 -7.74
N SER A 240 -3.08 -6.51 -6.89
CA SER A 240 -2.09 -5.79 -6.08
C SER A 240 -1.06 -5.04 -6.92
N LEU A 241 -0.55 -5.66 -8.00
CA LEU A 241 0.41 -5.03 -8.90
C LEU A 241 -0.20 -3.85 -9.66
N LEU A 242 -1.39 -4.04 -10.26
CA LEU A 242 -2.08 -2.99 -11.00
C LEU A 242 -2.43 -1.81 -10.11
N PHE A 243 -2.99 -2.08 -8.93
CA PHE A 243 -3.37 -1.04 -7.98
C PHE A 243 -2.15 -0.27 -7.47
N GLY A 244 -1.10 -0.98 -7.06
CA GLY A 244 0.16 -0.37 -6.63
C GLY A 244 0.81 0.47 -7.72
N ALA A 245 0.83 0.00 -8.97
CA ALA A 245 1.35 0.75 -10.12
C ALA A 245 0.53 2.01 -10.40
N ALA A 246 -0.80 1.89 -10.43
CA ALA A 246 -1.70 3.01 -10.66
C ALA A 246 -1.50 4.13 -9.64
N ARG A 247 -1.49 3.77 -8.35
CA ARG A 247 -1.30 4.71 -7.24
C ARG A 247 0.08 5.36 -7.26
N SER A 248 1.12 4.57 -7.47
CA SER A 248 2.50 5.09 -7.54
C SER A 248 2.67 6.09 -8.68
N CYS A 249 2.11 5.82 -9.86
CA CYS A 249 2.15 6.73 -11.00
C CYS A 249 1.31 8.00 -10.73
N GLU A 250 0.14 7.88 -10.12
CA GLU A 250 -0.71 9.02 -9.76
C GLU A 250 0.02 9.97 -8.78
N LEU A 251 0.60 9.42 -7.71
CA LEU A 251 1.36 10.19 -6.74
C LEU A 251 2.59 10.87 -7.35
N GLN A 252 3.31 10.16 -8.23
CA GLN A 252 4.45 10.75 -8.95
C GLN A 252 4.01 11.85 -9.92
N SER A 253 2.85 11.70 -10.56
CA SER A 253 2.26 12.75 -11.40
C SER A 253 1.98 14.02 -10.59
N ALA A 254 1.33 13.88 -9.44
CA ALA A 254 1.01 15.01 -8.56
C ALA A 254 2.25 15.68 -7.95
N ALA A 255 3.32 14.90 -7.69
CA ALA A 255 4.55 15.42 -7.09
C ALA A 255 5.54 16.00 -8.09
N SER A 256 5.27 15.95 -9.39
CA SER A 256 6.20 16.37 -10.46
C SER A 256 6.02 17.84 -10.83
N ASP A 257 7.09 18.62 -10.81
CA ASP A 257 7.14 19.98 -11.37
C ASP A 257 7.29 20.00 -12.90
N ASP A 258 7.70 18.86 -13.51
CA ASP A 258 7.78 18.69 -14.95
C ASP A 258 6.41 18.26 -15.50
N ALA A 259 5.73 19.16 -16.19
CA ALA A 259 4.41 18.92 -16.77
C ALA A 259 4.38 17.74 -17.78
N VAL A 260 5.48 17.50 -18.52
CA VAL A 260 5.58 16.38 -19.45
C VAL A 260 5.65 15.06 -18.68
N LEU A 261 6.48 15.02 -17.64
CA LEU A 261 6.58 13.86 -16.78
C LEU A 261 5.25 13.62 -16.03
N ALA A 262 4.64 14.65 -15.45
CA ALA A 262 3.34 14.56 -14.79
C ALA A 262 2.28 13.95 -15.71
N THR A 263 2.19 14.42 -16.96
CA THR A 263 1.25 13.89 -17.97
C THR A 263 1.52 12.42 -18.30
N ARG A 264 2.80 12.03 -18.44
CA ARG A 264 3.17 10.62 -18.68
C ARG A 264 2.78 9.73 -17.50
N MET A 265 3.12 10.14 -16.28
CA MET A 265 2.77 9.39 -15.08
C MET A 265 1.25 9.24 -14.90
N MET A 266 0.50 10.31 -15.17
CA MET A 266 -0.97 10.25 -15.13
C MET A 266 -1.52 9.30 -16.20
N THR A 267 -0.90 9.24 -17.38
CA THR A 267 -1.29 8.30 -18.45
C THR A 267 -1.07 6.86 -17.99
N GLU A 268 0.09 6.54 -17.41
CA GLU A 268 0.40 5.21 -16.90
C GLU A 268 -0.53 4.80 -15.75
N SER A 269 -0.85 5.75 -14.84
CA SER A 269 -1.83 5.56 -13.78
C SER A 269 -3.20 5.15 -14.35
N LYS A 270 -3.73 5.93 -15.30
CA LYS A 270 -5.02 5.64 -15.94
C LYS A 270 -5.04 4.30 -16.66
N LEU A 271 -3.95 3.91 -17.33
CA LEU A 271 -3.84 2.59 -17.97
C LEU A 271 -3.95 1.44 -16.96
N CYS A 272 -3.30 1.55 -15.80
CA CYS A 272 -3.40 0.53 -14.75
C CYS A 272 -4.78 0.49 -14.10
N TYR A 273 -5.39 1.65 -13.78
CA TYR A 273 -6.75 1.71 -13.26
C TYR A 273 -7.77 1.14 -14.25
N THR A 274 -7.62 1.43 -15.57
CA THR A 274 -8.50 0.88 -16.60
C THR A 274 -8.40 -0.65 -16.65
N ALA A 275 -7.17 -1.18 -16.69
CA ALA A 275 -6.97 -2.63 -16.67
C ALA A 275 -7.56 -3.29 -15.40
N LEU A 276 -7.43 -2.62 -14.25
CA LEU A 276 -7.98 -3.10 -12.98
C LEU A 276 -9.51 -3.08 -12.96
N ALA A 277 -10.12 -1.98 -13.41
CA ALA A 277 -11.58 -1.85 -13.49
C ALA A 277 -12.20 -2.85 -14.48
N GLU A 278 -11.59 -3.06 -15.65
CA GLU A 278 -12.09 -3.96 -16.68
C GLU A 278 -11.94 -5.43 -16.32
N LYS A 279 -10.79 -5.84 -15.77
CA LYS A 279 -10.49 -7.26 -15.49
C LYS A 279 -10.94 -7.71 -14.11
N PHE A 280 -10.94 -6.81 -13.13
CA PHE A 280 -11.16 -7.12 -11.72
C PHE A 280 -12.19 -6.19 -11.06
N GLY A 281 -13.14 -5.65 -11.82
CA GLY A 281 -14.13 -4.65 -11.39
C GLY A 281 -15.04 -5.10 -10.24
N THR A 282 -15.15 -6.41 -9.96
CA THR A 282 -15.89 -6.95 -8.82
C THR A 282 -15.11 -6.95 -7.50
N THR A 283 -13.80 -6.73 -7.55
CA THR A 283 -12.96 -6.59 -6.35
C THR A 283 -13.09 -5.18 -5.77
N GLU A 284 -12.75 -5.02 -4.50
CA GLU A 284 -12.72 -3.71 -3.85
C GLU A 284 -11.79 -2.74 -4.60
N GLN A 285 -10.58 -3.17 -4.93
CA GLN A 285 -9.61 -2.38 -5.69
C GLN A 285 -10.09 -2.05 -7.11
N GLY A 286 -10.86 -2.94 -7.75
CA GLY A 286 -11.46 -2.68 -9.06
C GLY A 286 -12.55 -1.61 -9.00
N GLN A 287 -13.35 -1.60 -7.93
CA GLN A 287 -14.34 -0.55 -7.66
C GLN A 287 -13.66 0.79 -7.35
N GLU A 288 -12.59 0.78 -6.55
CA GLU A 288 -11.79 1.96 -6.27
C GLU A 288 -11.08 2.50 -7.53
N ALA A 289 -10.61 1.62 -8.40
CA ALA A 289 -10.06 2.01 -9.70
C ALA A 289 -11.11 2.72 -10.57
N THR A 290 -12.34 2.21 -10.60
CA THR A 290 -13.46 2.85 -11.31
C THR A 290 -13.76 4.24 -10.74
N ALA A 291 -13.76 4.38 -9.43
CA ALA A 291 -13.95 5.67 -8.76
C ALA A 291 -12.79 6.64 -9.04
N SER A 292 -11.55 6.15 -8.98
CA SER A 292 -10.36 6.94 -9.32
C SER A 292 -10.39 7.43 -10.78
N LEU A 293 -10.77 6.57 -11.73
CA LEU A 293 -10.93 6.98 -13.14
C LEU A 293 -11.99 8.07 -13.30
N ARG A 294 -13.11 7.98 -12.57
CA ARG A 294 -14.15 9.01 -12.54
C ARG A 294 -13.60 10.34 -12.05
N ARG A 295 -12.87 10.36 -10.93
CA ARG A 295 -12.21 11.55 -10.40
C ARG A 295 -11.18 12.13 -11.38
N LEU A 296 -10.33 11.29 -11.95
CA LEU A 296 -9.30 11.70 -12.91
C LEU A 296 -9.85 12.19 -14.26
N ALA A 297 -11.14 12.01 -14.51
CA ALA A 297 -11.84 12.56 -15.68
C ALA A 297 -12.53 13.90 -15.38
N LEU A 298 -12.59 14.36 -14.13
CA LEU A 298 -13.28 15.58 -13.72
C LEU A 298 -12.66 16.89 -14.25
N PRO A 299 -11.34 17.08 -14.34
CA PRO A 299 -10.79 18.34 -14.78
C PRO A 299 -11.39 18.79 -16.12
N GLY A 300 -11.92 20.03 -16.15
CA GLY A 300 -12.64 20.60 -17.29
C GLY A 300 -14.13 20.25 -17.38
N GLN A 301 -14.66 19.36 -16.52
CA GLN A 301 -16.08 19.00 -16.45
C GLN A 301 -16.78 19.76 -15.31
N VAL A 302 -18.09 19.98 -15.45
CA VAL A 302 -18.92 20.50 -14.37
C VAL A 302 -19.08 19.40 -13.31
N LEU A 303 -18.81 19.72 -12.04
CA LEU A 303 -18.98 18.77 -10.96
C LEU A 303 -20.48 18.48 -10.75
N SER A 304 -20.83 17.21 -10.83
CA SER A 304 -22.16 16.69 -10.52
C SER A 304 -22.04 15.57 -9.50
N GLN A 305 -23.17 15.13 -8.93
CA GLN A 305 -23.21 14.00 -7.98
C GLN A 305 -22.29 14.21 -6.75
N PHE A 306 -22.19 15.46 -6.31
CA PHE A 306 -21.49 15.83 -5.09
C PHE A 306 -22.49 16.47 -4.14
N SER A 307 -22.88 15.74 -3.10
CA SER A 307 -23.83 16.25 -2.09
C SER A 307 -23.71 15.48 -0.79
N GLY A 308 -24.03 16.14 0.32
CA GLY A 308 -24.04 15.50 1.63
C GLY A 308 -24.61 16.40 2.72
N PRO A 309 -25.03 15.80 3.84
CA PRO A 309 -25.46 16.53 5.03
C PRO A 309 -24.27 17.23 5.68
N THR A 310 -24.51 18.36 6.29
CA THR A 310 -23.48 19.12 7.02
C THR A 310 -23.58 18.90 8.53
N SER A 311 -22.47 19.10 9.23
CA SER A 311 -22.37 18.94 10.68
C SER A 311 -23.30 19.87 11.48
N ASP A 312 -23.72 20.99 10.88
CA ASP A 312 -24.68 21.95 11.46
C ASP A 312 -26.14 21.62 11.13
N GLY A 313 -26.43 20.48 10.51
CA GLY A 313 -27.79 20.04 10.15
C GLY A 313 -28.28 20.58 8.80
N GLY A 314 -27.42 21.24 8.03
CA GLY A 314 -27.71 21.69 6.66
C GLY A 314 -27.43 20.60 5.62
N PHE A 315 -27.31 21.05 4.36
CA PHE A 315 -27.02 20.17 3.23
C PHE A 315 -26.24 20.95 2.16
N VAL A 316 -25.24 20.31 1.57
CA VAL A 316 -24.47 20.83 0.44
C VAL A 316 -24.80 20.04 -0.81
N SER A 317 -25.04 20.73 -1.93
CA SER A 317 -25.24 20.12 -3.25
C SER A 317 -24.40 20.81 -4.30
N ALA A 318 -23.86 20.04 -5.24
CA ALA A 318 -23.13 20.56 -6.40
C ALA A 318 -23.97 21.53 -7.26
N ASP A 319 -25.29 21.40 -7.25
CA ASP A 319 -26.23 22.31 -7.97
C ASP A 319 -26.14 23.76 -7.48
N GLU A 320 -25.59 23.97 -6.28
CA GLU A 320 -25.40 25.30 -5.69
C GLU A 320 -24.03 25.92 -6.05
N PHE A 321 -23.11 25.19 -6.67
CA PHE A 321 -21.75 25.66 -6.94
C PHE A 321 -21.67 26.69 -8.07
N PRO A 322 -22.46 26.61 -9.14
CA PRO A 322 -22.46 27.66 -10.16
C PRO A 322 -22.76 29.05 -9.57
N GLY A 323 -22.04 30.06 -10.04
CA GLY A 323 -22.13 31.45 -9.58
C GLY A 323 -20.95 31.90 -8.72
N LYS A 324 -20.23 30.97 -8.07
CA LYS A 324 -19.01 31.28 -7.28
C LYS A 324 -17.93 30.24 -7.48
N PRO A 325 -16.65 30.65 -7.57
CA PRO A 325 -15.55 29.72 -7.40
C PRO A 325 -15.71 28.94 -6.09
N THR A 326 -15.43 27.65 -6.14
CA THR A 326 -15.60 26.76 -4.98
C THR A 326 -14.32 25.99 -4.69
N LEU A 327 -13.91 26.02 -3.44
CA LEU A 327 -12.83 25.22 -2.90
C LEU A 327 -13.44 24.09 -2.07
N ILE A 328 -13.15 22.84 -2.45
CA ILE A 328 -13.54 21.64 -1.69
C ILE A 328 -12.28 21.03 -1.12
N TYR A 329 -12.30 20.63 0.15
CA TYR A 329 -11.17 19.96 0.77
C TYR A 329 -11.64 18.78 1.63
N PHE A 330 -10.93 17.66 1.49
CA PHE A 330 -11.11 16.46 2.29
C PHE A 330 -10.04 16.48 3.39
N TRP A 331 -10.45 16.25 4.62
CA TRP A 331 -9.57 16.43 5.78
C TRP A 331 -9.93 15.48 6.92
N ASP A 332 -8.98 15.22 7.80
CA ASP A 332 -9.18 14.58 9.08
C ASP A 332 -8.43 15.35 10.18
N SER A 333 -8.97 15.29 11.40
CA SER A 333 -8.46 16.04 12.55
C SER A 333 -7.11 15.54 13.07
N GLU A 334 -6.75 14.30 12.79
CA GLU A 334 -5.49 13.69 13.21
C GLU A 334 -4.35 13.95 12.21
N SER A 335 -4.63 14.53 11.05
CA SER A 335 -3.63 14.84 10.03
C SER A 335 -2.78 16.05 10.40
N ASP A 336 -1.51 15.81 10.67
CA ASP A 336 -0.52 16.88 10.83
C ASP A 336 -0.41 17.77 9.57
N GLU A 337 -0.53 17.18 8.38
CA GLU A 337 -0.48 17.90 7.11
C GLU A 337 -1.70 18.83 6.95
N PHE A 338 -2.87 18.39 7.39
CA PHE A 338 -4.03 19.27 7.44
C PHE A 338 -3.86 20.39 8.46
N SER A 339 -3.58 20.06 9.72
CA SER A 339 -3.59 21.00 10.83
C SER A 339 -2.44 22.03 10.77
N LYS A 340 -1.26 21.63 10.29
CA LYS A 340 -0.05 22.48 10.28
C LYS A 340 0.17 23.19 8.95
N ASP A 341 -0.23 22.61 7.83
CA ASP A 341 0.09 23.13 6.51
C ASP A 341 -1.14 23.69 5.79
N LEU A 342 -2.24 22.92 5.65
CA LEU A 342 -3.40 23.35 4.87
C LEU A 342 -4.31 24.30 5.66
N LEU A 343 -4.65 23.97 6.90
CA LEU A 343 -5.62 24.76 7.69
C LEU A 343 -5.23 26.22 7.86
N PRO A 344 -3.95 26.58 8.20
CA PRO A 344 -3.54 28.00 8.27
C PRO A 344 -3.73 28.74 6.95
N LEU A 345 -3.54 28.06 5.81
CA LEU A 345 -3.76 28.64 4.48
C LEU A 345 -5.27 28.88 4.24
N LEU A 346 -6.11 27.91 4.59
CA LEU A 346 -7.57 28.04 4.47
C LEU A 346 -8.12 29.17 5.36
N GLU A 347 -7.61 29.32 6.60
CA GLU A 347 -7.99 30.39 7.50
C GLU A 347 -7.59 31.76 6.93
N LYS A 348 -6.38 31.88 6.38
CA LYS A 348 -5.94 33.09 5.70
C LYS A 348 -6.86 33.43 4.53
N ILE A 349 -7.18 32.46 3.67
CA ILE A 349 -8.08 32.66 2.55
C ILE A 349 -9.45 33.16 3.02
N ARG A 350 -10.00 32.59 4.09
CA ARG A 350 -11.28 33.03 4.68
C ARG A 350 -11.25 34.48 5.17
N VAL A 351 -10.11 34.94 5.68
CA VAL A 351 -9.94 36.33 6.12
C VAL A 351 -9.81 37.28 4.93
N ASP A 352 -9.01 36.89 3.93
CA ASP A 352 -8.67 37.73 2.79
C ASP A 352 -9.79 37.80 1.72
N VAL A 353 -10.65 36.77 1.66
CA VAL A 353 -11.70 36.63 0.64
C VAL A 353 -13.08 36.44 1.28
N SER A 354 -14.00 37.35 0.97
CA SER A 354 -15.36 37.26 1.51
C SER A 354 -16.11 36.01 0.98
N SER A 355 -17.01 35.48 1.81
CA SER A 355 -17.87 34.33 1.45
C SER A 355 -18.78 34.60 0.24
N ASP A 356 -19.00 35.87 -0.13
CA ASP A 356 -19.75 36.23 -1.34
C ASP A 356 -18.95 35.98 -2.63
N ARG A 357 -17.63 35.95 -2.54
CA ARG A 357 -16.71 35.77 -3.66
C ARG A 357 -16.15 34.35 -3.80
N LEU A 358 -16.10 33.60 -2.71
CA LEU A 358 -15.55 32.26 -2.67
C LEU A 358 -16.42 31.37 -1.76
N ARG A 359 -16.75 30.17 -2.24
CA ARG A 359 -17.36 29.11 -1.44
C ARG A 359 -16.27 28.14 -0.96
N MET A 360 -16.37 27.71 0.29
CA MET A 360 -15.50 26.68 0.86
C MET A 360 -16.36 25.54 1.42
N VAL A 361 -15.99 24.31 1.11
CA VAL A 361 -16.68 23.09 1.55
C VAL A 361 -15.63 22.11 2.04
N GLY A 362 -15.71 21.74 3.31
CA GLY A 362 -14.92 20.64 3.87
C GLY A 362 -15.70 19.32 3.83
N VAL A 363 -15.00 18.25 3.64
CA VAL A 363 -15.51 16.87 3.81
C VAL A 363 -14.61 16.21 4.84
N THR A 364 -15.14 16.00 6.05
CA THR A 364 -14.33 15.37 7.09
C THR A 364 -14.25 13.87 6.88
N LEU A 365 -13.08 13.34 7.18
CA LEU A 365 -12.74 11.90 7.18
C LEU A 365 -12.64 11.35 8.59
N ASP A 366 -13.06 12.09 9.60
CA ASP A 366 -13.14 11.59 10.97
C ASP A 366 -14.23 10.51 11.09
N ASP A 367 -13.92 9.43 11.79
CA ASP A 367 -14.89 8.36 12.08
C ASP A 367 -15.89 8.79 13.18
N ASP A 368 -15.40 9.60 14.11
CA ASP A 368 -16.14 9.97 15.31
C ASP A 368 -16.50 11.47 15.33
N GLU A 369 -17.77 11.73 15.59
CA GLU A 369 -18.31 13.09 15.65
C GLU A 369 -17.72 13.91 16.79
N SER A 370 -17.41 13.26 17.92
CA SER A 370 -16.82 13.97 19.07
C SER A 370 -15.40 14.41 18.79
N THR A 371 -14.64 13.63 18.05
CA THR A 371 -13.27 13.94 17.61
C THR A 371 -13.28 15.15 16.67
N MET A 372 -14.12 15.12 15.64
CA MET A 372 -14.31 16.24 14.72
C MET A 372 -14.74 17.52 15.48
N ASN A 373 -15.76 17.42 16.36
CA ASN A 373 -16.26 18.57 17.11
C ASN A 373 -15.18 19.16 18.04
N SER A 374 -14.45 18.33 18.77
CA SER A 374 -13.35 18.77 19.64
C SER A 374 -12.26 19.50 18.87
N PHE A 375 -11.94 19.04 17.65
CA PHE A 375 -11.01 19.76 16.77
C PHE A 375 -11.58 21.11 16.33
N MET A 376 -12.84 21.15 15.90
CA MET A 376 -13.52 22.39 15.45
C MET A 376 -13.79 23.40 16.57
N GLU A 377 -13.85 22.98 17.83
CA GLU A 377 -13.92 23.87 19.00
C GLU A 377 -12.62 24.63 19.23
N THR A 378 -11.48 24.02 18.89
CA THR A 378 -10.14 24.57 19.09
C THR A 378 -9.55 25.23 17.85
N HIS A 379 -10.06 24.91 16.67
CA HIS A 379 -9.60 25.39 15.37
C HIS A 379 -10.77 25.91 14.53
N THR A 380 -10.54 27.01 13.84
CA THR A 380 -11.53 27.51 12.90
C THR A 380 -11.41 26.79 11.55
N VAL A 381 -12.23 25.78 11.31
CA VAL A 381 -12.26 25.06 10.02
C VAL A 381 -13.21 25.80 9.06
N PRO A 382 -12.71 26.42 7.96
CA PRO A 382 -13.53 27.30 7.12
C PRO A 382 -14.57 26.57 6.27
N GLY A 383 -15.73 27.19 6.08
CA GLY A 383 -16.80 26.72 5.17
C GLY A 383 -17.76 25.71 5.80
N GLN A 384 -18.67 25.20 4.97
CA GLN A 384 -19.62 24.17 5.39
C GLN A 384 -18.91 22.81 5.47
N GLN A 385 -19.13 22.07 6.56
CA GLN A 385 -18.47 20.78 6.77
C GLN A 385 -19.44 19.63 6.51
N ILE A 386 -19.20 18.85 5.46
CA ILE A 386 -19.96 17.63 5.18
C ILE A 386 -19.53 16.56 6.16
N PHE A 387 -20.51 16.03 6.90
CA PHE A 387 -20.36 14.94 7.84
C PHE A 387 -21.58 14.04 7.81
N PHE A 388 -21.41 12.75 7.57
CA PHE A 388 -22.52 11.81 7.49
C PHE A 388 -22.97 11.38 8.89
N PRO A 389 -24.27 11.46 9.21
CA PRO A 389 -24.76 11.08 10.55
C PRO A 389 -24.63 9.59 10.84
N ASN A 390 -24.73 8.72 9.81
CA ASN A 390 -24.56 7.28 9.95
C ASN A 390 -23.06 6.94 10.04
N ALA A 391 -22.63 6.28 11.13
CA ALA A 391 -21.24 5.87 11.36
C ALA A 391 -20.68 5.02 10.23
N ASP A 392 -21.48 4.13 9.63
CA ASP A 392 -21.04 3.29 8.49
C ASP A 392 -20.75 4.08 7.21
N GLN A 393 -21.10 5.37 7.17
CA GLN A 393 -20.89 6.28 6.04
C GLN A 393 -19.86 7.37 6.35
N ARG A 394 -19.05 7.21 7.38
CA ARG A 394 -18.01 8.17 7.79
C ARG A 394 -16.64 7.75 7.29
N SER A 395 -15.68 8.67 7.42
CA SER A 395 -14.27 8.42 7.08
C SER A 395 -14.11 7.93 5.63
N TRP A 396 -13.27 6.95 5.43
CA TRP A 396 -13.01 6.32 4.12
C TRP A 396 -14.22 5.54 3.57
N ASN A 397 -15.25 5.30 4.38
CA ASN A 397 -16.51 4.70 3.96
C ASN A 397 -17.56 5.74 3.47
N SER A 398 -17.23 7.02 3.55
CA SER A 398 -18.10 8.09 3.06
C SER A 398 -18.52 7.85 1.61
N PRO A 399 -19.82 8.01 1.28
CA PRO A 399 -20.32 7.90 -0.10
C PRO A 399 -19.54 8.79 -1.08
N LEU A 400 -19.14 10.00 -0.68
CA LEU A 400 -18.35 10.91 -1.51
C LEU A 400 -16.94 10.36 -1.75
N VAL A 401 -16.29 9.88 -0.69
CA VAL A 401 -14.94 9.30 -0.76
C VAL A 401 -14.92 8.08 -1.69
N ARG A 402 -15.83 7.14 -1.48
CA ARG A 402 -15.93 5.92 -2.29
C ARG A 402 -16.33 6.20 -3.72
N PHE A 403 -17.29 7.10 -3.94
CA PHE A 403 -17.75 7.43 -5.29
C PHE A 403 -16.66 8.12 -6.12
N TRP A 404 -15.89 9.02 -5.51
CA TRP A 404 -14.85 9.78 -6.20
C TRP A 404 -13.45 9.18 -6.08
N GLY A 405 -13.27 8.08 -5.36
CA GLY A 405 -11.97 7.44 -5.18
C GLY A 405 -10.95 8.37 -4.52
N ILE A 406 -11.39 9.07 -3.45
CA ILE A 406 -10.47 9.86 -2.63
C ILE A 406 -9.60 8.90 -1.85
N ALA A 407 -8.31 9.14 -1.86
CA ALA A 407 -7.36 8.17 -1.36
C ALA A 407 -6.26 8.75 -0.48
N ASN A 408 -6.24 10.07 -0.34
CA ASN A 408 -5.30 10.78 0.52
C ASN A 408 -6.04 11.88 1.27
N SER A 409 -5.57 12.20 2.47
CA SER A 409 -5.94 13.36 3.26
C SER A 409 -4.66 14.13 3.63
N PRO A 410 -4.67 15.46 3.52
CA PRO A 410 -5.70 16.26 2.89
C PRO A 410 -5.68 16.17 1.35
N THR A 411 -6.85 16.38 0.73
CA THR A 411 -6.99 16.52 -0.72
C THR A 411 -7.80 17.78 -1.04
N VAL A 412 -7.36 18.59 -2.00
CA VAL A 412 -8.00 19.85 -2.37
C VAL A 412 -8.48 19.84 -3.82
N TRP A 413 -9.74 20.21 -4.03
CA TRP A 413 -10.35 20.39 -5.34
C TRP A 413 -10.67 21.86 -5.57
N LEU A 414 -10.46 22.33 -6.78
CA LEU A 414 -10.71 23.70 -7.20
C LEU A 414 -11.76 23.73 -8.31
N LEU A 415 -12.80 24.54 -8.16
CA LEU A 415 -13.86 24.72 -9.15
C LEU A 415 -13.97 26.20 -9.53
N ASP A 416 -14.13 26.46 -10.82
CA ASP A 416 -14.42 27.82 -11.30
C ASP A 416 -15.87 28.27 -10.96
N ALA A 417 -16.19 29.52 -11.31
CA ALA A 417 -17.52 30.10 -11.08
C ALA A 417 -18.65 29.41 -11.87
N GLN A 418 -18.34 28.59 -12.84
CA GLN A 418 -19.28 27.79 -13.61
C GLN A 418 -19.49 26.40 -13.02
N GLY A 419 -18.82 26.10 -11.89
CA GLY A 419 -18.84 24.76 -11.26
C GLY A 419 -17.98 23.73 -12.00
N LYS A 420 -17.12 24.16 -12.93
CA LYS A 420 -16.15 23.27 -13.58
C LYS A 420 -14.97 22.99 -12.69
N VAL A 421 -14.59 21.74 -12.63
CA VAL A 421 -13.40 21.32 -11.88
C VAL A 421 -12.13 21.78 -12.62
N VAL A 422 -11.32 22.57 -11.94
CA VAL A 422 -10.01 23.04 -12.41
C VAL A 422 -8.93 22.03 -12.03
N SER A 423 -8.96 21.56 -10.78
CA SER A 423 -8.03 20.56 -10.26
C SER A 423 -8.70 19.68 -9.19
N THR A 424 -8.25 18.43 -9.10
CA THR A 424 -8.61 17.46 -8.04
C THR A 424 -7.44 17.07 -7.14
N THR A 425 -6.28 17.72 -7.33
CA THR A 425 -5.04 17.44 -6.62
C THR A 425 -4.23 18.73 -6.40
N ALA A 426 -4.92 19.84 -6.10
CA ALA A 426 -4.26 21.13 -5.92
C ALA A 426 -3.38 21.13 -4.65
N ASP A 427 -2.16 21.59 -4.77
CA ASP A 427 -1.29 21.92 -3.65
C ASP A 427 -1.44 23.40 -3.22
N ALA A 428 -0.63 23.84 -2.26
CA ALA A 428 -0.69 25.21 -1.75
C ALA A 428 -0.31 26.27 -2.81
N ASP A 429 0.61 25.94 -3.71
CA ASP A 429 1.04 26.84 -4.78
C ASP A 429 -0.04 26.94 -5.87
N ASP A 430 -0.65 25.80 -6.25
CA ASP A 430 -1.79 25.73 -7.15
C ASP A 430 -2.98 26.52 -6.62
N LEU A 431 -3.29 26.37 -5.32
CA LEU A 431 -4.38 27.10 -4.65
C LEU A 431 -4.13 28.61 -4.69
N THR A 432 -2.90 29.04 -4.42
CA THR A 432 -2.54 30.46 -4.45
C THR A 432 -2.66 31.03 -5.87
N ALA A 433 -2.14 30.34 -6.87
CA ALA A 433 -2.23 30.73 -8.28
C ALA A 433 -3.67 30.78 -8.76
N TRP A 434 -4.49 29.79 -8.41
CA TRP A 434 -5.91 29.74 -8.76
C TRP A 434 -6.68 30.95 -8.15
N LEU A 435 -6.48 31.25 -6.88
CA LEU A 435 -7.11 32.39 -6.20
C LEU A 435 -6.80 33.71 -6.91
N GLN A 436 -5.54 33.94 -7.30
CA GLN A 436 -5.15 35.12 -8.06
C GLN A 436 -5.88 35.25 -9.40
N ASN A 437 -6.30 34.16 -9.99
CA ASN A 437 -6.98 34.14 -11.29
C ASN A 437 -8.50 34.32 -11.16
N VAL A 438 -9.13 33.70 -10.15
CA VAL A 438 -10.60 33.70 -10.01
C VAL A 438 -11.14 34.89 -9.22
N LEU A 439 -10.28 35.63 -8.52
CA LEU A 439 -10.65 36.80 -7.73
C LEU A 439 -10.36 38.14 -8.45
N LYS A 440 -9.81 38.10 -9.65
CA LYS A 440 -9.67 39.27 -10.52
C LYS A 440 -11.01 39.66 -11.09
#